data_3a1594625bfa200c3b4e8a22d069c54d
#
_entry.id   3a1594625bfa200c3b4e8a22d069c54d
#
_cell.length_a   1.000
_cell.length_b   1.000
_cell.length_c   1.000
_cell.angle_alpha   90.00
_cell.angle_beta   90.00
_cell.angle_gamma   90.00
#
_symmetry.space_group_name_H-M   'P 1'
#
loop_
_entity.id
_entity.type
_entity.pdbx_description
1 polymer ?
#
loop_
_entity_poly.entity_id
_entity_poly.type
_entity_poly.pdbx_seq_one_letter_code
_entity_poly.pdbx_strand_id
1 'polypeptide(L)'
;MDMVTVLIPGGFKPPHVGHYKFFMHYINNPEVSEVRIFCGERQRKVGDDFAVSIEHTEAILRLYGILDNPKVVYQRARVRKGSNGHYTNPFADVYDWAEENHSKTENQISLGLSSKDTGYQAGFLSYFKSFANIVEIQHTYEQEHLVSATEFREALAAGKSIKEFIPEHVEEEEIIKIFA
;
A
#
# COMPACT_ATOMS: atom_id res chain seq x y z
N MET A 1 -9.99 -16.95 -18.86
CA MET A 1 -9.64 -16.78 -17.44
C MET A 1 -9.68 -15.30 -17.11
N ASP A 2 -10.45 -14.91 -16.11
CA ASP A 2 -10.61 -13.52 -15.76
C ASP A 2 -9.37 -13.00 -15.04
N MET A 3 -8.86 -11.88 -15.51
CA MET A 3 -7.75 -11.18 -14.84
C MET A 3 -8.30 -10.38 -13.66
N VAL A 4 -7.43 -10.07 -12.70
CA VAL A 4 -7.80 -9.39 -11.47
C VAL A 4 -7.05 -8.07 -11.34
N THR A 5 -7.80 -7.03 -11.01
CA THR A 5 -7.26 -5.75 -10.52
C THR A 5 -7.30 -5.80 -8.99
N VAL A 6 -6.15 -5.68 -8.35
CA VAL A 6 -6.03 -5.71 -6.89
C VAL A 6 -5.88 -4.29 -6.37
N LEU A 7 -6.73 -3.90 -5.42
CA LEU A 7 -6.73 -2.58 -4.81
C LEU A 7 -6.05 -2.64 -3.45
N ILE A 8 -5.05 -1.81 -3.21
CA ILE A 8 -4.27 -1.81 -1.97
C ILE A 8 -4.25 -0.40 -1.37
N PRO A 9 -4.99 -0.17 -0.28
CA PRO A 9 -4.92 1.10 0.44
C PRO A 9 -3.89 1.06 1.55
N GLY A 10 -3.27 2.19 1.86
CA GLY A 10 -2.38 2.29 3.01
C GLY A 10 -1.67 3.62 3.14
N GLY A 11 -0.92 3.76 4.22
CA GLY A 11 -0.13 4.96 4.50
C GLY A 11 1.35 4.82 4.13
N PHE A 12 1.93 3.66 4.39
CA PHE A 12 3.31 3.31 4.02
C PHE A 12 4.35 4.36 4.46
N LYS A 13 4.42 4.66 5.74
CA LYS A 13 5.24 5.77 6.28
C LYS A 13 6.30 5.29 7.27
N PRO A 14 7.43 4.75 6.81
CA PRO A 14 7.79 4.41 5.44
C PRO A 14 7.39 2.97 5.07
N PRO A 15 7.38 2.63 3.77
CA PRO A 15 7.15 1.25 3.37
C PRO A 15 8.35 0.39 3.74
N HIS A 16 8.10 -0.74 4.42
CA HIS A 16 9.12 -1.67 4.87
C HIS A 16 9.14 -2.96 4.06
N VAL A 17 10.03 -3.88 4.40
CA VAL A 17 10.18 -5.15 3.68
C VAL A 17 8.90 -5.98 3.66
N GLY A 18 8.07 -5.90 4.71
CA GLY A 18 6.77 -6.56 4.74
C GLY A 18 5.82 -6.02 3.68
N HIS A 19 5.78 -4.70 3.52
CA HIS A 19 5.03 -4.06 2.43
C HIS A 19 5.56 -4.46 1.06
N TYR A 20 6.89 -4.49 0.89
CA TYR A 20 7.52 -4.91 -0.35
C TYR A 20 7.09 -6.32 -0.74
N LYS A 21 7.18 -7.28 0.18
CA LYS A 21 6.76 -8.66 -0.06
C LYS A 21 5.28 -8.76 -0.35
N PHE A 22 4.48 -7.97 0.31
CA PHE A 22 3.04 -7.88 0.10
C PHE A 22 2.71 -7.42 -1.33
N PHE A 23 3.32 -6.34 -1.78
CA PHE A 23 3.14 -5.88 -3.17
C PHE A 23 3.61 -6.93 -4.17
N MET A 24 4.78 -7.52 -3.95
CA MET A 24 5.36 -8.51 -4.86
C MET A 24 4.53 -9.79 -4.92
N HIS A 25 3.86 -10.15 -3.84
CA HIS A 25 2.94 -11.30 -3.84
C HIS A 25 1.88 -11.15 -4.92
N TYR A 26 1.26 -10.00 -5.02
CA TYR A 26 0.23 -9.74 -6.03
C TYR A 26 0.83 -9.43 -7.41
N ILE A 27 1.94 -8.72 -7.46
CA ILE A 27 2.63 -8.43 -8.72
C ILE A 27 3.06 -9.72 -9.42
N ASN A 28 3.56 -10.70 -8.64
CA ASN A 28 4.04 -11.96 -9.19
C ASN A 28 2.92 -12.97 -9.49
N ASN A 29 1.69 -12.67 -9.11
CA ASN A 29 0.56 -13.57 -9.41
C ASN A 29 0.15 -13.40 -10.88
N PRO A 30 0.23 -14.46 -11.71
CA PRO A 30 -0.09 -14.37 -13.13
C PRO A 30 -1.57 -14.04 -13.41
N GLU A 31 -2.46 -14.25 -12.44
CA GLU A 31 -3.88 -13.90 -12.58
C GLU A 31 -4.14 -12.40 -12.33
N VAL A 32 -3.17 -11.71 -11.73
CA VAL A 32 -3.27 -10.27 -11.46
C VAL A 32 -2.69 -9.48 -12.62
N SER A 33 -3.52 -8.65 -13.25
CA SER A 33 -3.07 -7.78 -14.34
C SER A 33 -2.69 -6.39 -13.86
N GLU A 34 -3.23 -5.96 -12.72
CA GLU A 34 -3.01 -4.61 -12.21
C GLU A 34 -3.06 -4.60 -10.69
N VAL A 35 -2.09 -3.91 -10.09
CA VAL A 35 -2.04 -3.64 -8.65
C VAL A 35 -2.15 -2.13 -8.49
N ARG A 36 -3.28 -1.66 -7.94
CA ARG A 36 -3.54 -0.25 -7.70
C ARG A 36 -3.28 0.08 -6.24
N ILE A 37 -2.33 0.98 -6.03
CA ILE A 37 -1.93 1.41 -4.68
C ILE A 37 -2.50 2.81 -4.42
N PHE A 38 -3.25 2.92 -3.33
CA PHE A 38 -3.84 4.18 -2.86
C PHE A 38 -3.10 4.60 -1.59
N CYS A 39 -2.33 5.68 -1.66
CA CYS A 39 -1.46 6.09 -0.57
C CYS A 39 -1.98 7.35 0.13
N GLY A 40 -2.18 7.26 1.45
CA GLY A 40 -2.59 8.38 2.26
C GLY A 40 -1.47 9.41 2.44
N GLU A 41 -1.82 10.69 2.54
CA GLU A 41 -0.86 11.78 2.68
C GLU A 41 -0.46 12.09 4.12
N ARG A 42 -1.08 11.44 5.09
CA ARG A 42 -0.79 11.73 6.49
C ARG A 42 0.67 11.48 6.83
N GLN A 43 1.35 12.56 7.20
CA GLN A 43 2.73 12.51 7.68
C GLN A 43 2.82 11.78 9.03
N ARG A 44 3.90 11.05 9.24
CA ARG A 44 4.18 10.38 10.52
C ARG A 44 5.47 10.93 11.11
N LYS A 45 5.41 11.28 12.37
CA LYS A 45 6.53 11.92 13.08
C LYS A 45 7.11 11.02 14.16
N VAL A 46 8.42 11.23 14.42
CA VAL A 46 9.09 10.74 15.62
C VAL A 46 9.64 11.97 16.33
N GLY A 47 9.04 12.35 17.46
CA GLY A 47 9.35 13.60 18.13
C GLY A 47 9.00 14.80 17.24
N ASP A 48 9.75 15.89 17.42
CA ASP A 48 9.52 17.14 16.68
C ASP A 48 10.41 17.29 15.45
N ASP A 49 11.50 16.52 15.38
CA ASP A 49 12.59 16.76 14.43
C ASP A 49 12.64 15.77 13.27
N PHE A 50 11.89 14.70 13.31
CA PHE A 50 11.88 13.68 12.26
C PHE A 50 10.47 13.40 11.77
N ALA A 51 10.30 13.37 10.46
CA ALA A 51 8.99 13.08 9.86
C ALA A 51 9.15 12.31 8.56
N VAL A 52 8.20 11.41 8.31
CA VAL A 52 8.07 10.67 7.04
C VAL A 52 6.85 11.20 6.30
N SER A 53 7.09 11.77 5.14
CA SER A 53 6.06 12.32 4.27
C SER A 53 5.70 11.35 3.14
N ILE A 54 4.68 11.68 2.37
CA ILE A 54 4.31 10.88 1.19
C ILE A 54 5.41 10.93 0.12
N GLU A 55 6.13 12.04 -0.01
CA GLU A 55 7.25 12.14 -0.95
C GLU A 55 8.37 11.16 -0.58
N HIS A 56 8.65 10.98 0.70
CA HIS A 56 9.59 9.95 1.17
C HIS A 56 9.10 8.55 0.79
N THR A 57 7.83 8.28 1.00
CA THR A 57 7.20 7.00 0.64
C THR A 57 7.39 6.71 -0.85
N GLU A 58 7.10 7.69 -1.70
CA GLU A 58 7.19 7.53 -3.16
C GLU A 58 8.63 7.28 -3.60
N ALA A 59 9.58 8.00 -3.04
CA ALA A 59 11.00 7.80 -3.33
C ALA A 59 11.47 6.39 -2.93
N ILE A 60 11.04 5.90 -1.76
CA ILE A 60 11.37 4.56 -1.28
C ILE A 60 10.73 3.49 -2.17
N LEU A 61 9.47 3.64 -2.54
CA LEU A 61 8.79 2.70 -3.43
C LEU A 61 9.47 2.62 -4.82
N ARG A 62 10.03 3.73 -5.30
CA ARG A 62 10.85 3.71 -6.52
C ARG A 62 12.14 2.91 -6.33
N LEU A 63 12.84 3.11 -5.22
CA LEU A 63 14.04 2.32 -4.90
C LEU A 63 13.72 0.83 -4.83
N TYR A 64 12.56 0.48 -4.30
CA TYR A 64 12.13 -0.92 -4.21
C TYR A 64 11.77 -1.53 -5.57
N GLY A 65 11.62 -0.70 -6.61
CA GLY A 65 11.20 -1.15 -7.93
C GLY A 65 9.69 -1.35 -8.05
N ILE A 66 8.91 -0.84 -7.10
CA ILE A 66 7.44 -0.99 -7.10
C ILE A 66 6.78 -0.02 -8.06
N LEU A 67 7.11 1.28 -7.99
CA LEU A 67 6.44 2.30 -8.82
C LEU A 67 6.75 2.16 -10.31
N ASP A 68 7.90 1.59 -10.65
CA ASP A 68 8.31 1.40 -12.04
C ASP A 68 7.82 0.08 -12.64
N ASN A 69 7.15 -0.76 -11.83
CA ASN A 69 6.62 -2.03 -12.30
C ASN A 69 5.42 -1.79 -13.23
N PRO A 70 5.38 -2.41 -14.42
CA PRO A 70 4.29 -2.17 -15.38
C PRO A 70 2.91 -2.61 -14.91
N LYS A 71 2.79 -3.49 -13.92
CA LYS A 71 1.50 -3.87 -13.32
C LYS A 71 0.99 -2.86 -12.30
N VAL A 72 1.85 -1.97 -11.81
CA VAL A 72 1.50 -1.06 -10.71
C VAL A 72 0.93 0.25 -11.23
N VAL A 73 -0.23 0.62 -10.68
CA VAL A 73 -0.81 1.96 -10.85
C VAL A 73 -0.87 2.58 -9.45
N TYR A 74 -0.09 3.62 -9.26
CA TYR A 74 0.00 4.32 -7.99
C TYR A 74 -0.78 5.61 -8.03
N GLN A 75 -1.52 5.90 -6.96
CA GLN A 75 -2.16 7.20 -6.79
C GLN A 75 -2.15 7.63 -5.32
N ARG A 76 -2.05 8.93 -5.12
CA ARG A 76 -2.25 9.52 -3.81
C ARG A 76 -3.73 9.51 -3.50
N ALA A 77 -4.08 9.24 -2.24
CA ALA A 77 -5.46 9.31 -1.81
C ALA A 77 -5.99 10.73 -1.97
N ARG A 78 -7.26 10.84 -2.35
CA ARG A 78 -7.94 12.10 -2.57
C ARG A 78 -8.08 12.87 -1.26
N VAL A 79 -7.80 14.18 -1.30
CA VAL A 79 -7.99 15.04 -0.15
C VAL A 79 -9.48 15.30 0.07
N ARG A 80 -9.92 15.11 1.31
CA ARG A 80 -11.32 15.28 1.73
C ARG A 80 -11.40 16.36 2.79
N LYS A 81 -12.56 17.01 2.91
CA LYS A 81 -12.84 17.95 3.98
C LYS A 81 -13.56 17.28 5.13
N GLY A 82 -13.07 17.51 6.35
CA GLY A 82 -13.69 17.04 7.59
C GLY A 82 -13.87 18.20 8.57
N SER A 83 -14.46 17.90 9.74
CA SER A 83 -14.69 18.90 10.78
C SER A 83 -13.40 19.51 11.32
N ASN A 84 -12.28 18.76 11.26
CA ASN A 84 -10.98 19.19 11.76
C ASN A 84 -9.98 19.55 10.64
N GLY A 85 -10.48 19.90 9.46
CA GLY A 85 -9.66 20.27 8.31
C GLY A 85 -9.63 19.21 7.23
N HIS A 86 -8.58 19.22 6.41
CA HIS A 86 -8.43 18.27 5.30
C HIS A 86 -7.79 16.97 5.77
N TYR A 87 -8.20 15.87 5.18
CA TYR A 87 -7.64 14.54 5.46
C TYR A 87 -7.68 13.67 4.22
N THR A 88 -6.94 12.57 4.24
CA THR A 88 -7.01 11.53 3.21
C THR A 88 -7.47 10.22 3.84
N ASN A 89 -8.18 9.43 3.05
CA ASN A 89 -8.66 8.12 3.49
C ASN A 89 -8.53 7.13 2.33
N PRO A 90 -7.39 6.41 2.26
CA PRO A 90 -7.16 5.45 1.16
C PRO A 90 -8.21 4.36 1.07
N PHE A 91 -8.77 3.91 2.20
CA PHE A 91 -9.84 2.90 2.18
C PHE A 91 -11.11 3.43 1.52
N ALA A 92 -11.50 4.66 1.83
CA ALA A 92 -12.64 5.30 1.17
C ALA A 92 -12.42 5.44 -0.34
N ASP A 93 -11.20 5.75 -0.75
CA ASP A 93 -10.85 5.87 -2.17
C ASP A 93 -10.95 4.53 -2.90
N VAL A 94 -10.58 3.44 -2.25
CA VAL A 94 -10.75 2.09 -2.80
C VAL A 94 -12.21 1.80 -3.07
N TYR A 95 -13.09 2.12 -2.13
CA TYR A 95 -14.54 1.96 -2.32
C TYR A 95 -15.05 2.81 -3.47
N ASP A 96 -14.66 4.07 -3.53
CA ASP A 96 -15.06 4.99 -4.61
C ASP A 96 -14.58 4.47 -5.97
N TRP A 97 -13.33 4.02 -6.05
CA TRP A 97 -12.77 3.51 -7.29
C TRP A 97 -13.52 2.27 -7.77
N ALA A 98 -13.80 1.33 -6.87
CA ALA A 98 -14.53 0.10 -7.20
C ALA A 98 -15.92 0.43 -7.72
N GLU A 99 -16.64 1.33 -7.05
CA GLU A 99 -17.97 1.76 -7.45
C GLU A 99 -17.97 2.43 -8.83
N GLU A 100 -17.01 3.31 -9.07
CA GLU A 100 -16.90 4.06 -10.33
C GLU A 100 -16.45 3.20 -11.52
N ASN A 101 -15.67 2.15 -11.26
CA ASN A 101 -14.98 1.40 -12.31
C ASN A 101 -15.44 -0.03 -12.55
N HIS A 102 -16.27 -0.62 -11.68
CA HIS A 102 -16.68 -2.02 -11.84
C HIS A 102 -17.35 -2.32 -13.18
N SER A 103 -18.08 -1.35 -13.73
CA SER A 103 -18.78 -1.51 -15.02
C SER A 103 -17.90 -1.14 -16.23
N LYS A 104 -16.71 -0.58 -15.99
CA LYS A 104 -15.81 -0.08 -17.03
C LYS A 104 -14.65 -1.04 -17.34
N THR A 105 -14.54 -2.13 -16.59
CA THR A 105 -13.48 -3.10 -16.77
C THR A 105 -14.07 -4.50 -16.90
N GLU A 106 -13.41 -5.34 -17.70
CA GLU A 106 -13.73 -6.76 -17.78
C GLU A 106 -13.02 -7.57 -16.67
N ASN A 107 -12.09 -6.94 -15.97
CA ASN A 107 -11.35 -7.59 -14.89
C ASN A 107 -12.24 -7.78 -13.65
N GLN A 108 -11.94 -8.81 -12.89
CA GLN A 108 -12.41 -8.90 -11.52
C GLN A 108 -11.69 -7.86 -10.68
N ILE A 109 -12.35 -7.35 -9.65
CA ILE A 109 -11.79 -6.37 -8.73
C ILE A 109 -11.75 -6.99 -7.34
N SER A 110 -10.60 -6.98 -6.70
CA SER A 110 -10.43 -7.52 -5.36
C SER A 110 -9.67 -6.54 -4.48
N LEU A 111 -9.99 -6.57 -3.19
CA LEU A 111 -9.22 -5.83 -2.19
C LEU A 111 -8.02 -6.68 -1.79
N GLY A 112 -6.80 -6.15 -1.97
CA GLY A 112 -5.57 -6.82 -1.58
C GLY A 112 -5.29 -6.61 -0.11
N LEU A 113 -5.17 -7.71 0.63
CA LEU A 113 -4.95 -7.67 2.07
C LEU A 113 -3.90 -8.71 2.47
N SER A 114 -3.25 -8.46 3.60
CA SER A 114 -2.45 -9.46 4.28
C SER A 114 -3.33 -10.25 5.27
N SER A 115 -2.83 -11.38 5.73
CA SER A 115 -3.56 -12.26 6.65
C SER A 115 -4.00 -11.58 7.95
N LYS A 116 -3.33 -10.50 8.37
CA LYS A 116 -3.68 -9.77 9.60
C LYS A 116 -4.84 -8.78 9.42
N ASP A 117 -5.22 -8.45 8.18
CA ASP A 117 -6.21 -7.42 7.89
C ASP A 117 -7.51 -7.97 7.26
N THR A 118 -7.79 -9.25 7.47
CA THR A 118 -8.93 -9.94 6.84
C THR A 118 -10.30 -9.35 7.18
N GLY A 119 -10.43 -8.64 8.31
CA GLY A 119 -11.68 -7.98 8.69
C GLY A 119 -12.17 -6.95 7.67
N TYR A 120 -11.27 -6.26 7.01
CA TYR A 120 -11.63 -5.29 5.96
C TYR A 120 -12.22 -5.94 4.72
N GLN A 121 -11.82 -7.19 4.43
CA GLN A 121 -12.33 -7.94 3.30
C GLN A 121 -13.84 -8.18 3.40
N ALA A 122 -14.30 -8.61 4.58
CA ALA A 122 -15.72 -8.88 4.81
C ALA A 122 -16.58 -7.63 4.58
N GLY A 123 -16.14 -6.48 5.07
CA GLY A 123 -16.85 -5.21 4.87
C GLY A 123 -16.90 -4.79 3.41
N PHE A 124 -15.79 -4.93 2.71
CA PHE A 124 -15.70 -4.61 1.29
C PHE A 124 -16.63 -5.49 0.44
N LEU A 125 -16.60 -6.80 0.65
CA LEU A 125 -17.44 -7.74 -0.08
C LEU A 125 -18.91 -7.54 0.24
N SER A 126 -19.26 -7.26 1.49
CA SER A 126 -20.63 -6.99 1.90
C SER A 126 -21.18 -5.73 1.22
N TYR A 127 -20.38 -4.68 1.16
CA TYR A 127 -20.77 -3.43 0.51
C TYR A 127 -21.06 -3.61 -0.98
N PHE A 128 -20.25 -4.43 -1.66
CA PHE A 128 -20.33 -4.63 -3.11
C PHE A 128 -20.97 -5.98 -3.52
N LYS A 129 -21.73 -6.59 -2.63
CA LYS A 129 -22.28 -7.94 -2.89
C LYS A 129 -23.15 -8.07 -4.15
N SER A 130 -23.72 -6.96 -4.63
CA SER A 130 -24.52 -6.96 -5.85
C SER A 130 -23.72 -6.81 -7.14
N PHE A 131 -22.41 -6.57 -7.04
CA PHE A 131 -21.53 -6.37 -8.20
C PHE A 131 -20.78 -7.66 -8.51
N ALA A 132 -21.13 -8.28 -9.66
CA ALA A 132 -20.66 -9.63 -10.01
C ALA A 132 -19.13 -9.74 -10.15
N ASN A 133 -18.43 -8.68 -10.55
CA ASN A 133 -16.99 -8.71 -10.77
C ASN A 133 -16.17 -8.23 -9.56
N ILE A 134 -16.82 -7.87 -8.45
CA ILE A 134 -16.11 -7.55 -7.21
C ILE A 134 -16.11 -8.80 -6.36
N VAL A 135 -14.92 -9.39 -6.17
CA VAL A 135 -14.77 -10.73 -5.61
C VAL A 135 -13.69 -10.76 -4.54
N GLU A 136 -13.71 -11.82 -3.73
CA GLU A 136 -12.67 -12.06 -2.74
C GLU A 136 -11.33 -12.36 -3.43
N ILE A 137 -10.25 -11.77 -2.89
CA ILE A 137 -8.91 -12.07 -3.41
C ILE A 137 -8.57 -13.54 -3.15
N GLN A 138 -8.10 -14.21 -4.20
CA GLN A 138 -7.55 -15.53 -4.08
C GLN A 138 -6.08 -15.41 -3.67
N HIS A 139 -5.61 -16.34 -2.85
CA HIS A 139 -4.21 -16.38 -2.41
C HIS A 139 -3.79 -15.12 -1.64
N THR A 140 -4.51 -14.82 -0.55
CA THR A 140 -4.16 -13.75 0.38
C THR A 140 -2.71 -13.89 0.83
N TYR A 141 -2.01 -12.75 0.92
CA TYR A 141 -0.62 -12.75 1.37
C TYR A 141 -0.53 -13.16 2.85
N GLU A 142 0.27 -14.18 3.11
CA GLU A 142 0.59 -14.62 4.48
C GLU A 142 1.77 -13.82 5.00
N GLN A 143 1.53 -13.00 6.01
CA GLN A 143 2.61 -12.19 6.58
C GLN A 143 3.52 -13.04 7.46
N GLU A 144 4.75 -13.25 6.98
CA GLU A 144 5.73 -14.09 7.65
C GLU A 144 6.62 -13.34 8.63
N HIS A 145 6.73 -12.02 8.49
CA HIS A 145 7.71 -11.24 9.22
C HIS A 145 7.07 -10.06 9.92
N LEU A 146 7.42 -9.87 11.20
CA LEU A 146 6.83 -8.87 12.07
C LEU A 146 7.71 -7.63 12.21
N VAL A 147 7.92 -6.90 11.12
CA VAL A 147 8.48 -5.55 11.19
C VAL A 147 7.34 -4.54 11.16
N SER A 148 7.53 -3.40 11.81
CA SER A 148 6.53 -2.34 11.81
C SER A 148 7.11 -1.04 11.25
N ALA A 149 6.24 -0.23 10.67
CA ALA A 149 6.61 1.10 10.21
C ALA A 149 7.03 1.99 11.38
N THR A 150 6.44 1.81 12.55
CA THR A 150 6.81 2.53 13.77
C THR A 150 8.27 2.28 14.15
N GLU A 151 8.67 1.01 14.20
CA GLU A 151 10.06 0.64 14.52
C GLU A 151 11.03 1.14 13.47
N PHE A 152 10.64 1.09 12.19
CA PHE A 152 11.44 1.61 11.09
C PHE A 152 11.67 3.12 11.24
N ARG A 153 10.61 3.88 11.52
CA ARG A 153 10.71 5.33 11.77
C ARG A 153 11.65 5.65 12.93
N GLU A 154 11.50 4.90 14.01
CA GLU A 154 12.34 5.09 15.20
C GLU A 154 13.82 4.82 14.92
N ALA A 155 14.13 3.77 14.16
CA ALA A 155 15.50 3.45 13.76
C ALA A 155 16.09 4.55 12.87
N LEU A 156 15.33 5.06 11.91
CA LEU A 156 15.75 6.17 11.06
C LEU A 156 16.03 7.44 11.87
N ALA A 157 15.11 7.78 12.76
CA ALA A 157 15.25 8.97 13.62
C ALA A 157 16.46 8.88 14.55
N ALA A 158 16.77 7.68 15.04
CA ALA A 158 17.89 7.43 15.96
C ALA A 158 19.23 7.17 15.27
N GLY A 159 19.27 7.14 13.95
CA GLY A 159 20.49 6.81 13.20
C GLY A 159 20.98 5.38 13.37
N LYS A 160 20.07 4.47 13.70
CA LYS A 160 20.37 3.03 13.85
C LYS A 160 20.33 2.31 12.51
N SER A 161 20.88 1.09 12.46
CA SER A 161 20.79 0.26 11.27
C SER A 161 19.33 -0.01 10.90
N ILE A 162 19.03 0.09 9.61
CA ILE A 162 17.68 -0.17 9.07
C ILE A 162 17.63 -1.41 8.18
N LYS A 163 18.69 -2.20 8.19
CA LYS A 163 18.84 -3.36 7.31
C LYS A 163 17.70 -4.37 7.41
N GLU A 164 17.19 -4.58 8.62
CA GLU A 164 16.08 -5.52 8.86
C GLU A 164 14.74 -5.05 8.27
N PHE A 165 14.62 -3.75 7.97
CA PHE A 165 13.36 -3.16 7.50
C PHE A 165 13.26 -3.04 5.98
N ILE A 166 14.35 -3.30 5.25
CA ILE A 166 14.41 -3.04 3.80
C ILE A 166 14.69 -4.32 3.01
N PRO A 167 14.26 -4.38 1.73
CA PRO A 167 14.56 -5.52 0.87
C PRO A 167 16.07 -5.70 0.65
N GLU A 168 16.50 -6.95 0.42
CA GLU A 168 17.92 -7.29 0.25
C GLU A 168 18.60 -6.56 -0.91
N HIS A 169 17.87 -6.21 -1.95
CA HIS A 169 18.43 -5.54 -3.13
C HIS A 169 18.61 -4.02 -2.96
N VAL A 170 18.26 -3.48 -1.79
CA VAL A 170 18.33 -2.05 -1.50
C VAL A 170 19.38 -1.78 -0.43
N GLU A 171 20.25 -0.82 -0.69
CA GLU A 171 21.30 -0.42 0.27
C GLU A 171 20.76 0.59 1.29
N GLU A 172 21.20 0.46 2.55
CA GLU A 172 20.77 1.38 3.62
C GLU A 172 21.04 2.85 3.27
N GLU A 173 22.19 3.14 2.67
CA GLU A 173 22.61 4.50 2.32
C GLU A 173 21.64 5.16 1.34
N GLU A 174 21.05 4.40 0.45
CA GLU A 174 20.06 4.92 -0.52
C GLU A 174 18.81 5.41 0.18
N ILE A 175 18.35 4.67 1.21
CA ILE A 175 17.21 5.08 2.02
C ILE A 175 17.56 6.30 2.87
N ILE A 176 18.70 6.27 3.54
CA ILE A 176 19.13 7.36 4.42
C ILE A 176 19.24 8.69 3.66
N LYS A 177 19.72 8.67 2.44
CA LYS A 177 19.80 9.87 1.58
C LYS A 177 18.45 10.51 1.32
N ILE A 178 17.38 9.73 1.27
CA ILE A 178 16.02 10.26 1.04
C ILE A 178 15.61 11.20 2.18
N PHE A 179 16.10 10.95 3.40
CA PHE A 179 15.76 11.73 4.58
C PHE A 179 16.79 12.82 4.90
N ALA A 180 17.86 12.91 4.14
CA ALA A 180 18.90 13.91 4.36
C ALA A 180 18.50 15.32 3.97
#